data_e7c878505a765ae1dfa009835c331d37
#
_entry.id   e7c878505a765ae1dfa009835c331d37
#
_cell.length_a   1.000
_cell.length_b   1.000
_cell.length_c   1.000
_cell.angle_alpha   90.00
_cell.angle_beta   90.00
_cell.angle_gamma   90.00
#
_symmetry.space_group_name_H-M   'P 1'
#
loop_
_entity.id
_entity.type
_entity.pdbx_description
1 polymer ?
#
loop_
_entity_poly.entity_id
_entity_poly.type
_entity_poly.pdbx_seq_one_letter_code
_entity_poly.pdbx_strand_id
1 'polypeptide(L)'
;MTGLRQLDIFGDCPPHETFDPSDYDRYVVFFSGGKDSIACVLTLLEMNIPADKIELHHHIVDGREGSRLMDWPVTTDYCRAFARALNLPIYFSWRDGGFEREMLRNQARTGPVHFETPDGVKTVGGIRGKLGTRLKFPQVTADLSRRWCSAYLKIDVGAALIVNQERFQHGRTLVVTGERAEESRARAKYRQDEPHRTDRRSGK
;
A
#
# COMPACT_ATOMS: atom_id res chain seq x y z
N MET A 1 -30.61 23.57 13.24
CA MET A 1 -29.61 22.57 13.68
C MET A 1 -29.94 21.25 13.00
N THR A 2 -29.43 21.03 11.83
CA THR A 2 -29.65 19.81 11.04
C THR A 2 -28.37 18.99 11.13
N GLY A 3 -28.40 17.96 11.98
CA GLY A 3 -27.30 17.01 12.10
C GLY A 3 -27.14 16.25 10.78
N LEU A 4 -25.98 16.36 10.18
CA LEU A 4 -25.55 15.50 9.09
C LEU A 4 -25.50 14.07 9.64
N ARG A 5 -26.41 13.22 9.20
CA ARG A 5 -26.31 11.78 9.40
C ARG A 5 -25.17 11.28 8.52
N GLN A 6 -24.17 10.68 9.14
CA GLN A 6 -23.16 9.88 8.47
C GLN A 6 -23.89 8.83 7.62
N LEU A 7 -23.66 8.85 6.31
CA LEU A 7 -24.13 7.80 5.41
C LEU A 7 -23.29 6.57 5.70
N ASP A 8 -23.89 5.54 6.30
CA ASP A 8 -23.33 4.20 6.43
C ASP A 8 -23.18 3.60 5.03
N ILE A 9 -22.07 3.88 4.39
CA ILE A 9 -21.68 3.26 3.11
C ILE A 9 -21.23 1.79 3.33
N PHE A 10 -21.03 1.40 4.59
CA PHE A 10 -20.59 0.08 5.01
C PHE A 10 -21.65 -0.46 5.98
N GLY A 11 -22.52 -1.33 5.49
CA GLY A 11 -23.57 -1.95 6.30
C GLY A 11 -23.08 -2.44 7.67
N ASP A 12 -23.99 -2.59 8.60
CA ASP A 12 -23.86 -2.95 10.02
C ASP A 12 -22.54 -3.64 10.43
N CYS A 13 -21.48 -2.86 10.61
CA CYS A 13 -20.28 -3.32 11.28
C CYS A 13 -20.45 -3.02 12.77
N PRO A 14 -20.23 -3.98 13.68
CA PRO A 14 -20.37 -3.73 15.12
C PRO A 14 -19.47 -2.58 15.54
N PRO A 15 -19.92 -1.72 16.49
CA PRO A 15 -19.14 -0.58 16.94
C PRO A 15 -17.82 -1.08 17.52
N HIS A 16 -16.72 -0.79 16.83
CA HIS A 16 -15.38 -1.02 17.34
C HIS A 16 -15.02 0.03 18.37
N GLU A 17 -14.31 -0.40 19.40
CA GLU A 17 -13.67 0.49 20.35
C GLU A 17 -12.95 1.59 19.62
N THR A 18 -13.46 2.78 19.76
CA THR A 18 -12.98 4.11 19.37
C THR A 18 -11.67 4.16 18.55
N PHE A 19 -11.72 3.72 17.29
CA PHE A 19 -10.71 4.11 16.31
C PHE A 19 -10.97 5.59 15.97
N ASP A 20 -10.12 6.47 16.45
CA ASP A 20 -10.12 7.87 16.04
C ASP A 20 -8.97 8.09 15.05
N PRO A 21 -9.28 8.33 13.76
CA PRO A 21 -8.25 8.60 12.79
C PRO A 21 -7.48 9.89 13.06
N SER A 22 -7.98 10.81 13.87
CA SER A 22 -7.26 12.05 14.22
C SER A 22 -6.08 11.84 15.16
N ASP A 23 -6.00 10.68 15.79
CA ASP A 23 -4.98 10.32 16.78
C ASP A 23 -3.58 10.00 16.20
N TYR A 24 -3.38 10.19 14.90
CA TYR A 24 -2.13 9.83 14.24
C TYR A 24 -1.30 11.03 13.84
N ASP A 25 0.02 10.86 13.90
CA ASP A 25 0.98 11.89 13.49
C ASP A 25 1.19 11.91 11.98
N ARG A 26 0.98 10.76 11.31
CA ARG A 26 1.17 10.55 9.87
C ARG A 26 0.15 9.60 9.28
N TYR A 27 -0.22 9.85 8.03
CA TYR A 27 -1.15 9.04 7.24
C TYR A 27 -0.46 8.63 5.95
N VAL A 28 -0.20 7.34 5.82
CA VAL A 28 0.43 6.73 4.63
C VAL A 28 -0.66 6.04 3.83
N VAL A 29 -1.05 6.61 2.70
CA VAL A 29 -2.05 5.99 1.82
C VAL A 29 -1.34 5.17 0.75
N PHE A 30 -1.58 3.85 0.71
CA PHE A 30 -1.13 3.01 -0.40
C PHE A 30 -2.03 3.28 -1.61
N PHE A 31 -1.57 4.19 -2.45
CA PHE A 31 -2.33 4.84 -3.51
C PHE A 31 -2.11 4.15 -4.85
N SER A 32 -3.12 3.42 -5.33
CA SER A 32 -3.06 2.73 -6.63
C SER A 32 -3.49 3.60 -7.81
N GLY A 33 -4.08 4.78 -7.56
CA GLY A 33 -4.74 5.59 -8.58
C GLY A 33 -6.16 5.11 -8.93
N GLY A 34 -6.62 4.00 -8.37
CA GLY A 34 -7.99 3.51 -8.54
C GLY A 34 -8.97 4.22 -7.60
N LYS A 35 -10.26 4.13 -7.93
CA LYS A 35 -11.36 4.82 -7.23
C LYS A 35 -11.35 4.61 -5.71
N ASP A 36 -11.02 3.42 -5.24
CA ASP A 36 -11.06 3.10 -3.81
C ASP A 36 -9.91 3.79 -3.06
N SER A 37 -8.71 3.84 -3.65
CA SER A 37 -7.59 4.58 -3.06
C SER A 37 -7.79 6.10 -3.12
N ILE A 38 -8.49 6.59 -4.15
CA ILE A 38 -8.92 8.00 -4.24
C ILE A 38 -9.91 8.30 -3.11
N ALA A 39 -10.91 7.45 -2.91
CA ALA A 39 -11.89 7.59 -1.83
C ALA A 39 -11.19 7.68 -0.46
N CYS A 40 -10.18 6.84 -0.20
CA CYS A 40 -9.40 6.91 1.05
C CYS A 40 -8.78 8.28 1.27
N VAL A 41 -8.16 8.87 0.23
CA VAL A 41 -7.54 10.21 0.33
C VAL A 41 -8.60 11.27 0.61
N LEU A 42 -9.71 11.26 -0.15
CA LEU A 42 -10.78 12.24 0.01
C LEU A 42 -11.44 12.15 1.39
N THR A 43 -11.65 10.92 1.90
CA THR A 43 -12.18 10.71 3.25
C THR A 43 -11.27 11.32 4.32
N LEU A 44 -9.95 11.14 4.23
CA LEU A 44 -9.02 11.76 5.18
C LEU A 44 -9.13 13.30 5.14
N LEU A 45 -9.22 13.89 3.95
CA LEU A 45 -9.39 15.33 3.80
C LEU A 45 -10.75 15.82 4.33
N GLU A 46 -11.85 15.09 4.07
CA GLU A 46 -13.18 15.38 4.61
C GLU A 46 -13.23 15.28 6.15
N MET A 47 -12.41 14.40 6.73
CA MET A 47 -12.21 14.32 8.18
C MET A 47 -11.33 15.44 8.74
N ASN A 48 -10.95 16.42 7.92
CA ASN A 48 -10.09 17.54 8.25
C ASN A 48 -8.69 17.12 8.73
N ILE A 49 -8.18 15.98 8.27
CA ILE A 49 -6.78 15.60 8.50
C ILE A 49 -5.89 16.59 7.71
N PRO A 50 -4.92 17.24 8.37
CA PRO A 50 -4.05 18.19 7.71
C PRO A 50 -3.28 17.55 6.54
N ALA A 51 -3.25 18.22 5.39
CA ALA A 51 -2.63 17.69 4.17
C ALA A 51 -1.12 17.42 4.34
N ASP A 52 -0.44 18.18 5.18
CA ASP A 52 0.97 18.00 5.52
C ASP A 52 1.27 16.73 6.32
N LYS A 53 0.24 16.10 6.91
CA LYS A 53 0.34 14.80 7.55
C LYS A 53 0.06 13.62 6.62
N ILE A 54 -0.48 13.86 5.43
CA ILE A 54 -0.89 12.82 4.48
C ILE A 54 0.20 12.65 3.42
N GLU A 55 0.62 11.43 3.17
CA GLU A 55 1.51 11.11 2.07
C GLU A 55 1.02 9.89 1.28
N LEU A 56 1.17 9.95 -0.02
CA LEU A 56 0.77 8.90 -0.94
C LEU A 56 1.97 8.01 -1.28
N HIS A 57 1.75 6.70 -1.32
CA HIS A 57 2.77 5.73 -1.74
C HIS A 57 2.20 4.84 -2.84
N HIS A 58 2.77 4.94 -4.03
CA HIS A 58 2.37 4.13 -5.18
C HIS A 58 3.39 3.01 -5.42
N HIS A 59 2.90 1.77 -5.50
CA HIS A 59 3.73 0.60 -5.82
C HIS A 59 3.71 0.36 -7.33
N ILE A 60 4.82 0.62 -8.02
CA ILE A 60 4.99 0.31 -9.44
C ILE A 60 5.17 -1.20 -9.59
N VAL A 61 4.12 -1.90 -9.98
CA VAL A 61 4.08 -3.38 -10.02
C VAL A 61 5.05 -3.94 -11.06
N ASP A 62 5.19 -3.26 -12.18
CA ASP A 62 6.10 -3.67 -13.27
C ASP A 62 7.57 -3.28 -13.02
N GLY A 63 7.86 -2.51 -11.96
CA GLY A 63 9.18 -1.96 -11.74
C GLY A 63 9.48 -0.79 -12.68
N ARG A 64 10.76 -0.40 -12.76
CA ARG A 64 11.24 0.67 -13.65
C ARG A 64 12.18 0.16 -14.73
N GLU A 65 12.58 -1.10 -14.66
CA GLU A 65 13.69 -1.68 -15.41
C GLU A 65 13.25 -2.54 -16.61
N GLY A 66 11.97 -2.79 -16.76
CA GLY A 66 11.57 -3.80 -17.74
C GLY A 66 10.25 -3.58 -18.43
N SER A 67 9.53 -4.66 -18.56
CA SER A 67 8.27 -4.73 -19.28
C SER A 67 7.14 -4.05 -18.53
N ARG A 68 6.12 -3.67 -19.27
CA ARG A 68 4.85 -3.13 -18.76
C ARG A 68 3.76 -4.16 -19.02
N LEU A 69 3.67 -5.17 -18.16
CA LEU A 69 2.75 -6.29 -18.32
C LEU A 69 1.47 -6.13 -17.49
N MET A 70 1.54 -5.45 -16.35
CA MET A 70 0.49 -5.47 -15.34
C MET A 70 -0.16 -4.12 -15.11
N ASP A 71 0.51 -3.04 -15.42
CA ASP A 71 0.02 -1.70 -15.14
C ASP A 71 -0.14 -0.89 -16.44
N TRP A 72 -1.05 0.08 -16.40
CA TRP A 72 -1.22 0.98 -17.53
C TRP A 72 -0.06 1.97 -17.61
N PRO A 73 0.43 2.28 -18.81
CA PRO A 73 1.55 3.21 -18.98
C PRO A 73 1.31 4.59 -18.34
N VAL A 74 0.06 5.01 -18.25
CA VAL A 74 -0.35 6.31 -17.70
C VAL A 74 -0.51 6.34 -16.19
N THR A 75 -0.53 5.19 -15.49
CA THR A 75 -0.85 5.11 -14.05
C THR A 75 0.05 6.00 -13.21
N THR A 76 1.35 5.94 -13.44
CA THR A 76 2.33 6.74 -12.68
C THR A 76 2.11 8.24 -12.86
N ASP A 77 1.86 8.70 -14.09
CA ASP A 77 1.64 10.12 -14.39
C ASP A 77 0.28 10.59 -13.86
N TYR A 78 -0.73 9.74 -13.93
CA TYR A 78 -2.02 10.00 -13.32
C TYR A 78 -1.89 10.16 -11.80
N CYS A 79 -1.17 9.28 -11.12
CA CYS A 79 -0.94 9.35 -9.67
C CYS A 79 -0.21 10.66 -9.30
N ARG A 80 0.79 11.07 -10.09
CA ARG A 80 1.49 12.36 -9.89
C ARG A 80 0.57 13.55 -10.10
N ALA A 81 -0.27 13.52 -11.14
CA ALA A 81 -1.22 14.59 -11.44
C ALA A 81 -2.25 14.74 -10.31
N PHE A 82 -2.79 13.62 -9.81
CA PHE A 82 -3.71 13.62 -8.67
C PHE A 82 -3.06 14.21 -7.41
N ALA A 83 -1.88 13.74 -7.04
CA ALA A 83 -1.15 14.23 -5.87
C ALA A 83 -0.87 15.74 -5.97
N ARG A 84 -0.46 16.20 -7.16
CA ARG A 84 -0.23 17.63 -7.43
C ARG A 84 -1.51 18.45 -7.29
N ALA A 85 -2.63 17.97 -7.80
CA ALA A 85 -3.91 18.67 -7.72
C ALA A 85 -4.39 18.89 -6.29
N LEU A 86 -4.02 18.00 -5.36
CA LEU A 86 -4.35 18.09 -3.94
C LEU A 86 -3.19 18.62 -3.08
N ASN A 87 -2.07 18.99 -3.71
CA ASN A 87 -0.85 19.43 -3.02
C ASN A 87 -0.35 18.43 -1.96
N LEU A 88 -0.43 17.11 -2.29
CA LEU A 88 0.03 16.02 -1.43
C LEU A 88 1.36 15.46 -1.94
N PRO A 89 2.29 15.09 -1.04
CA PRO A 89 3.50 14.38 -1.45
C PRO A 89 3.15 12.97 -1.94
N ILE A 90 3.82 12.53 -3.00
CA ILE A 90 3.71 11.16 -3.50
C ILE A 90 5.10 10.55 -3.69
N TYR A 91 5.27 9.32 -3.23
CA TYR A 91 6.49 8.53 -3.32
C TYR A 91 6.21 7.22 -4.04
N PHE A 92 7.15 6.82 -4.89
CA PHE A 92 7.04 5.60 -5.66
C PHE A 92 7.95 4.52 -5.09
N SER A 93 7.47 3.29 -5.13
CA SER A 93 8.24 2.14 -4.68
C SER A 93 8.03 0.95 -5.62
N TRP A 94 9.05 0.11 -5.77
CA TRP A 94 9.00 -1.02 -6.67
C TRP A 94 9.98 -2.11 -6.25
N ARG A 95 9.76 -3.30 -6.71
CA ARG A 95 10.74 -4.37 -6.68
C ARG A 95 11.52 -4.35 -7.99
N ASP A 96 12.82 -4.48 -7.93
CA ASP A 96 13.71 -4.52 -9.10
C ASP A 96 13.25 -5.58 -10.11
N GLY A 97 13.08 -5.15 -11.37
CA GLY A 97 12.53 -5.95 -12.46
C GLY A 97 11.05 -6.32 -12.34
N GLY A 98 10.36 -5.85 -11.31
CA GLY A 98 8.92 -5.93 -11.12
C GLY A 98 8.29 -7.30 -11.34
N PHE A 99 7.10 -7.27 -11.95
CA PHE A 99 6.28 -8.46 -12.18
C PHE A 99 6.96 -9.51 -13.05
N GLU A 100 7.55 -9.10 -14.17
CA GLU A 100 8.15 -10.04 -15.13
C GLU A 100 9.32 -10.80 -14.51
N ARG A 101 10.25 -10.10 -13.87
CA ARG A 101 11.40 -10.74 -13.20
C ARG A 101 10.95 -11.71 -12.12
N GLU A 102 9.96 -11.33 -11.33
CA GLU A 102 9.45 -12.21 -10.26
C GLU A 102 8.69 -13.42 -10.83
N MET A 103 7.95 -13.24 -11.93
CA MET A 103 7.27 -14.32 -12.64
C MET A 103 8.25 -15.32 -13.25
N LEU A 104 9.30 -14.82 -13.90
CA LEU A 104 10.32 -15.64 -14.59
C LEU A 104 11.46 -16.09 -13.68
N ARG A 105 11.38 -15.81 -12.38
CA ARG A 105 12.42 -16.16 -11.43
C ARG A 105 12.69 -17.67 -11.44
N ASN A 106 13.96 -18.03 -11.72
CA ASN A 106 14.43 -19.41 -11.77
C ASN A 106 15.73 -19.54 -10.99
N GLN A 107 15.73 -20.34 -9.94
CA GLN A 107 16.84 -20.57 -9.02
C GLN A 107 17.60 -19.27 -8.62
N ALA A 108 16.84 -18.21 -8.43
CA ALA A 108 17.33 -16.87 -8.13
C ALA A 108 16.67 -16.30 -6.87
N ARG A 109 17.32 -15.29 -6.29
CA ARG A 109 16.70 -14.51 -5.22
C ARG A 109 15.67 -13.55 -5.78
N THR A 110 14.70 -13.23 -4.95
CA THR A 110 13.80 -12.09 -5.21
C THR A 110 14.59 -10.79 -5.31
N GLY A 111 14.20 -9.90 -6.21
CA GLY A 111 14.88 -8.62 -6.42
C GLY A 111 14.82 -7.71 -5.18
N PRO A 112 15.76 -6.77 -5.04
CA PRO A 112 15.68 -5.74 -4.01
C PRO A 112 14.43 -4.89 -4.15
N VAL A 113 14.06 -4.20 -3.08
CA VAL A 113 13.00 -3.20 -3.08
C VAL A 113 13.63 -1.82 -3.11
N HIS A 114 13.16 -0.99 -4.02
CA HIS A 114 13.47 0.42 -4.13
C HIS A 114 12.28 1.24 -3.68
N PHE A 115 12.51 2.35 -2.99
CA PHE A 115 11.46 3.28 -2.62
C PHE A 115 11.99 4.70 -2.51
N GLU A 116 11.18 5.62 -2.97
CA GLU A 116 11.45 7.06 -2.84
C GLU A 116 11.19 7.52 -1.41
N THR A 117 11.96 8.46 -0.97
CA THR A 117 11.86 9.16 0.31
C THR A 117 12.08 10.66 0.07
N PRO A 118 11.80 11.54 1.03
CA PRO A 118 12.15 12.96 0.90
C PRO A 118 13.63 13.20 0.57
N ASP A 119 14.52 12.28 0.99
CA ASP A 119 15.98 12.42 0.84
C ASP A 119 16.52 11.69 -0.40
N GLY A 120 15.65 11.10 -1.23
CA GLY A 120 16.04 10.35 -2.42
C GLY A 120 15.57 8.90 -2.40
N VAL A 121 16.14 8.09 -3.29
CA VAL A 121 15.77 6.66 -3.42
C VAL A 121 16.62 5.80 -2.50
N LYS A 122 15.95 4.93 -1.74
CA LYS A 122 16.60 3.88 -0.94
C LYS A 122 16.38 2.51 -1.56
N THR A 123 17.38 1.62 -1.37
CA THR A 123 17.33 0.24 -1.86
C THR A 123 17.59 -0.72 -0.71
N VAL A 124 16.75 -1.74 -0.55
CA VAL A 124 16.89 -2.73 0.52
C VAL A 124 16.62 -4.16 0.03
N GLY A 125 17.25 -5.14 0.67
CA GLY A 125 17.03 -6.55 0.34
C GLY A 125 17.80 -7.04 -0.89
N GLY A 126 17.34 -8.13 -1.50
CA GLY A 126 17.89 -8.73 -2.72
C GLY A 126 19.16 -9.58 -2.54
N ILE A 127 19.92 -9.39 -1.46
CA ILE A 127 21.21 -10.06 -1.22
C ILE A 127 21.11 -11.25 -0.25
N ARG A 128 20.11 -11.27 0.59
CA ARG A 128 19.84 -12.33 1.57
C ARG A 128 18.56 -13.06 1.20
N GLY A 129 18.42 -14.30 1.59
CA GLY A 129 17.26 -15.12 1.29
C GLY A 129 17.60 -16.33 0.43
N LYS A 130 16.73 -17.31 0.43
CA LYS A 130 16.89 -18.55 -0.32
C LYS A 130 16.73 -18.30 -1.81
N LEU A 131 17.46 -19.07 -2.61
CA LEU A 131 17.17 -19.20 -4.04
C LEU A 131 15.79 -19.87 -4.20
N GLY A 132 15.03 -19.44 -5.18
CA GLY A 132 13.72 -19.98 -5.45
C GLY A 132 13.36 -19.91 -6.92
N THR A 133 12.45 -20.76 -7.32
CA THR A 133 11.90 -20.81 -8.68
C THR A 133 10.42 -20.50 -8.62
N ARG A 134 9.94 -19.63 -9.51
CA ARG A 134 8.52 -19.36 -9.68
C ARG A 134 8.03 -19.91 -11.01
N LEU A 135 8.46 -19.35 -12.12
CA LEU A 135 8.10 -19.74 -13.49
C LEU A 135 6.57 -19.97 -13.63
N LYS A 136 5.78 -19.07 -13.03
CA LYS A 136 4.35 -19.26 -12.89
C LYS A 136 3.62 -17.92 -12.85
N PHE A 137 2.58 -17.79 -13.67
CA PHE A 137 1.65 -16.67 -13.61
C PHE A 137 0.81 -16.73 -12.30
N PRO A 138 0.45 -15.59 -11.69
CA PRO A 138 -0.36 -15.58 -10.48
C PRO A 138 -1.78 -16.08 -10.77
N GLN A 139 -2.37 -16.80 -9.82
CA GLN A 139 -3.75 -17.25 -9.92
C GLN A 139 -4.71 -16.17 -9.41
N VAL A 140 -5.91 -16.13 -9.98
CA VAL A 140 -7.02 -15.33 -9.47
C VAL A 140 -7.59 -16.02 -8.23
N THR A 141 -7.18 -15.61 -7.05
CA THR A 141 -7.58 -16.20 -5.78
C THR A 141 -7.35 -15.21 -4.63
N ALA A 142 -8.04 -15.39 -3.52
CA ALA A 142 -7.78 -14.65 -2.28
C ALA A 142 -6.48 -15.09 -1.58
N ASP A 143 -6.01 -16.30 -1.86
CA ASP A 143 -4.79 -16.86 -1.27
C ASP A 143 -3.55 -16.14 -1.80
N LEU A 144 -2.87 -15.40 -0.91
CA LEU A 144 -1.65 -14.64 -1.23
C LEU A 144 -0.46 -15.53 -1.64
N SER A 145 -0.43 -16.81 -1.24
CA SER A 145 0.61 -17.73 -1.68
C SER A 145 0.51 -18.04 -3.18
N ARG A 146 -0.69 -18.02 -3.71
CA ARG A 146 -1.00 -18.21 -5.14
C ARG A 146 -1.06 -16.91 -5.91
N ARG A 147 -1.61 -15.85 -5.29
CA ARG A 147 -1.61 -14.47 -5.78
C ARG A 147 -0.33 -13.76 -5.33
N TRP A 148 0.80 -14.35 -5.67
CA TRP A 148 2.12 -13.88 -5.27
C TRP A 148 2.42 -12.43 -5.70
N CYS A 149 1.83 -11.95 -6.78
CA CYS A 149 2.01 -10.57 -7.24
C CYS A 149 1.61 -9.56 -6.17
N SER A 150 0.49 -9.78 -5.47
CA SER A 150 0.09 -8.91 -4.35
C SER A 150 1.07 -9.00 -3.17
N ALA A 151 1.49 -10.22 -2.81
CA ALA A 151 2.42 -10.41 -1.70
C ALA A 151 3.77 -9.75 -1.97
N TYR A 152 4.41 -10.06 -3.09
CA TYR A 152 5.80 -9.66 -3.38
C TYR A 152 5.94 -8.25 -3.93
N LEU A 153 4.95 -7.76 -4.69
CA LEU A 153 5.06 -6.48 -5.40
C LEU A 153 4.31 -5.33 -4.73
N LYS A 154 3.47 -5.63 -3.74
CA LYS A 154 2.72 -4.60 -2.99
C LYS A 154 2.97 -4.74 -1.49
N ILE A 155 2.54 -5.84 -0.87
CA ILE A 155 2.58 -6.01 0.60
C ILE A 155 4.03 -5.99 1.13
N ASP A 156 4.94 -6.77 0.54
CA ASP A 156 6.33 -6.80 0.98
C ASP A 156 7.07 -5.49 0.65
N VAL A 157 6.73 -4.85 -0.48
CA VAL A 157 7.27 -3.53 -0.84
C VAL A 157 6.81 -2.48 0.17
N GLY A 158 5.51 -2.45 0.50
CA GLY A 158 4.96 -1.56 1.52
C GLY A 158 5.58 -1.79 2.89
N ALA A 159 5.72 -3.05 3.32
CA ALA A 159 6.38 -3.36 4.58
C ALA A 159 7.86 -2.92 4.60
N ALA A 160 8.59 -3.13 3.49
CA ALA A 160 9.97 -2.71 3.38
C ALA A 160 10.14 -1.19 3.50
N LEU A 161 9.29 -0.41 2.82
CA LEU A 161 9.36 1.05 2.90
C LEU A 161 9.04 1.59 4.30
N ILE A 162 8.08 0.99 5.02
CA ILE A 162 7.73 1.41 6.39
C ILE A 162 8.87 1.10 7.37
N VAL A 163 9.41 -0.11 7.32
CA VAL A 163 10.44 -0.56 8.29
C VAL A 163 11.77 0.17 8.09
N ASN A 164 12.11 0.56 6.87
CA ASN A 164 13.43 1.11 6.55
C ASN A 164 13.46 2.66 6.46
N GLN A 165 12.44 3.33 6.98
CA GLN A 165 12.42 4.78 7.13
C GLN A 165 12.25 5.17 8.60
N GLU A 166 13.24 5.87 9.15
CA GLU A 166 13.26 6.30 10.55
C GLU A 166 12.03 7.13 10.92
N ARG A 167 11.54 7.95 10.00
CA ARG A 167 10.37 8.80 10.19
C ARG A 167 9.07 8.03 10.52
N PHE A 168 9.01 6.72 10.22
CA PHE A 168 7.89 5.85 10.58
C PHE A 168 8.14 5.04 11.86
N GLN A 169 9.33 5.15 12.47
CA GLN A 169 9.66 4.48 13.73
C GLN A 169 9.26 5.31 14.96
N HIS A 170 8.98 6.59 14.75
CA HIS A 170 8.61 7.52 15.80
C HIS A 170 7.17 8.01 15.59
N GLY A 171 6.42 8.14 16.69
CA GLY A 171 5.03 8.55 16.65
C GLY A 171 4.08 7.43 16.17
N ARG A 172 2.85 7.83 15.86
CA ARG A 172 1.78 6.95 15.38
C ARG A 172 1.56 7.18 13.89
N THR A 173 1.74 6.13 13.10
CA THR A 173 1.50 6.17 11.65
C THR A 173 0.30 5.29 11.32
N LEU A 174 -0.70 5.87 10.66
CA LEU A 174 -1.81 5.13 10.07
C LEU A 174 -1.50 4.77 8.63
N VAL A 175 -1.51 3.48 8.33
CA VAL A 175 -1.43 2.98 6.95
C VAL A 175 -2.84 2.75 6.42
N VAL A 176 -3.22 3.43 5.36
CA VAL A 176 -4.55 3.37 4.77
C VAL A 176 -4.52 2.63 3.44
N THR A 177 -5.40 1.65 3.28
CA THR A 177 -5.54 0.86 2.05
C THR A 177 -7.00 0.85 1.59
N GLY A 178 -7.22 0.98 0.28
CA GLY A 178 -8.56 0.96 -0.31
C GLY A 178 -9.01 -0.47 -0.64
N GLU A 179 -9.28 -1.27 0.39
CA GLU A 179 -9.81 -2.62 0.24
C GLU A 179 -11.32 -2.65 0.56
N ARG A 180 -12.10 -3.38 -0.24
CA ARG A 180 -13.55 -3.47 -0.06
C ARG A 180 -13.99 -4.87 0.34
N ALA A 181 -14.95 -4.93 1.26
CA ALA A 181 -15.54 -6.20 1.72
C ALA A 181 -16.16 -7.01 0.56
N GLU A 182 -16.77 -6.32 -0.41
CA GLU A 182 -17.45 -6.96 -1.55
C GLU A 182 -16.49 -7.64 -2.53
N GLU A 183 -15.21 -7.32 -2.51
CA GLU A 183 -14.25 -7.91 -3.45
C GLU A 183 -14.02 -9.40 -3.21
N SER A 184 -14.22 -9.89 -2.01
CA SER A 184 -14.16 -11.32 -1.71
C SER A 184 -14.67 -11.67 -0.31
N ARG A 185 -15.13 -12.93 -0.13
CA ARG A 185 -15.50 -13.46 1.20
C ARG A 185 -14.36 -13.36 2.24
N ALA A 186 -13.12 -13.37 1.82
CA ALA A 186 -11.99 -13.22 2.72
C ALA A 186 -11.87 -11.76 3.18
N ARG A 187 -12.02 -10.78 2.25
CA ARG A 187 -11.96 -9.36 2.58
C ARG A 187 -13.14 -8.89 3.43
N ALA A 188 -14.32 -9.50 3.24
CA ALA A 188 -15.48 -9.22 4.10
C ALA A 188 -15.23 -9.53 5.59
N LYS A 189 -14.19 -10.26 5.92
CA LYS A 189 -13.80 -10.60 7.30
C LYS A 189 -12.66 -9.73 7.85
N TYR A 190 -12.12 -8.80 7.04
CA TYR A 190 -11.07 -7.92 7.50
C TYR A 190 -11.65 -6.93 8.51
N ARG A 191 -10.87 -6.65 9.53
CA ARG A 191 -11.18 -5.56 10.45
C ARG A 191 -10.95 -4.23 9.75
N GLN A 192 -11.69 -3.22 10.12
CA GLN A 192 -11.49 -1.86 9.61
C GLN A 192 -10.15 -1.27 10.06
N ASP A 193 -9.73 -1.64 11.26
CA ASP A 193 -8.45 -1.29 11.84
C ASP A 193 -7.77 -2.51 12.43
N GLU A 194 -6.48 -2.62 12.23
CA GLU A 194 -5.64 -3.64 12.84
C GLU A 194 -4.19 -3.16 12.93
N PRO A 195 -3.40 -3.66 13.91
CA PRO A 195 -1.98 -3.37 13.96
C PRO A 195 -1.31 -3.78 12.65
N HIS A 196 -0.60 -2.84 12.02
CA HIS A 196 0.11 -3.14 10.79
C HIS A 196 1.11 -4.26 11.00
N ARG A 197 1.31 -5.14 10.01
CA ARG A 197 2.19 -6.32 10.07
C ARG A 197 3.63 -6.03 10.51
N THR A 198 4.06 -4.77 10.43
CA THR A 198 5.38 -4.31 10.87
C THR A 198 5.39 -3.70 12.26
N ASP A 199 4.24 -3.59 12.92
CA ASP A 199 4.15 -3.04 14.27
C ASP A 199 4.71 -4.03 15.28
N ARG A 200 5.83 -3.68 15.90
CA ARG A 200 6.49 -4.49 16.91
C ARG A 200 5.94 -4.29 18.31
N ARG A 201 5.12 -3.24 18.53
CA ARG A 201 4.54 -2.91 19.82
C ARG A 201 3.37 -3.82 20.17
N SER A 202 2.77 -4.46 19.17
CA SER A 202 1.60 -5.34 19.34
C SER A 202 1.92 -6.74 19.88
N GLY A 203 3.15 -7.02 20.27
CA GLY A 203 3.52 -8.29 20.93
C GLY A 203 3.38 -9.55 20.07
N LYS A 204 3.48 -9.44 18.73
CA LYS A 204 3.50 -10.59 17.81
C LYS A 204 4.91 -11.07 17.54
#